data_df2d9b6381474da48fc929098eb4fa80
#
_entry.id   df2d9b6381474da48fc929098eb4fa80
#
_cell.length_a   1.000
_cell.length_b   1.000
_cell.length_c   1.000
_cell.angle_alpha   90.00
_cell.angle_beta   90.00
_cell.angle_gamma   90.00
#
_symmetry.space_group_name_H-M   'P 1'
#
loop_
_entity.id
_entity.type
_entity.pdbx_description
1 polymer ?
#
loop_
_entity_poly.entity_id
_entity_poly.type
_entity_poly.pdbx_seq_one_letter_code
_entity_poly.pdbx_strand_id
1 'polypeptide(L)'
;MSIYFHDKFSNLKTAVNSILSQTYQYVDLYIYIDGNISVINQEYIDLLSKNDRVFIFKSTENHGLASALNCLISHVVDDGNYAFIARMDADDISRNDRILRQVEYLNMNPDIDVCGTSCREFGASFALEEKHLPITHQELLDFSIVRCPFIHPSVMFRRRVFETGIRYPTDTALTEDMALWFELLVSGFKFANINEVLLDYRLNENTIKRRKGMDKALSEVKIRLYYMFKLKRISFKSILLILSRFAFHLLPDSIMKYAYKNVR
;
A
#
# COMPACT_ATOMS: atom_id res chain seq x y z
N MET A 1 1.60 8.27 -6.50
CA MET A 1 2.33 7.14 -7.15
C MET A 1 3.82 7.45 -7.11
N SER A 2 4.68 6.48 -6.73
CA SER A 2 6.15 6.64 -6.83
C SER A 2 6.65 5.77 -7.98
N ILE A 3 7.62 6.27 -8.73
CA ILE A 3 8.29 5.55 -9.82
C ILE A 3 9.81 5.61 -9.62
N TYR A 4 10.52 4.56 -10.05
CA TYR A 4 11.95 4.44 -9.93
C TYR A 4 12.58 3.65 -11.09
N PHE A 5 13.90 3.44 -11.08
CA PHE A 5 14.67 2.87 -12.20
C PHE A 5 14.15 1.52 -12.72
N HIS A 6 13.66 0.63 -11.84
CA HIS A 6 13.23 -0.72 -12.24
C HIS A 6 11.79 -0.81 -12.76
N ASP A 7 11.04 0.29 -12.77
CA ASP A 7 9.68 0.29 -13.28
C ASP A 7 9.63 0.14 -14.78
N LYS A 8 8.86 -0.85 -15.24
CA LYS A 8 8.69 -1.12 -16.68
C LYS A 8 7.70 -0.13 -17.27
N PHE A 9 8.05 0.45 -18.40
CA PHE A 9 7.21 1.40 -19.14
C PHE A 9 5.78 0.89 -19.38
N SER A 10 5.63 -0.36 -19.82
CA SER A 10 4.31 -0.93 -20.08
C SER A 10 3.41 -0.97 -18.83
N ASN A 11 4.00 -1.27 -17.67
CA ASN A 11 3.27 -1.32 -16.41
C ASN A 11 2.89 0.09 -15.95
N LEU A 12 3.86 1.01 -15.96
CA LEU A 12 3.65 2.42 -15.61
C LEU A 12 2.53 3.04 -16.45
N LYS A 13 2.58 2.84 -17.78
CA LYS A 13 1.56 3.34 -18.68
C LYS A 13 0.17 2.79 -18.35
N THR A 14 0.08 1.49 -18.06
CA THR A 14 -1.19 0.86 -17.69
C THR A 14 -1.70 1.39 -16.35
N ALA A 15 -0.83 1.51 -15.35
CA ALA A 15 -1.18 2.02 -14.03
C ALA A 15 -1.68 3.48 -14.10
N VAL A 16 -0.96 4.36 -14.78
CA VAL A 16 -1.36 5.77 -14.97
C VAL A 16 -2.70 5.86 -15.70
N ASN A 17 -2.87 5.14 -16.82
CA ASN A 17 -4.12 5.15 -17.57
C ASN A 17 -5.29 4.67 -16.70
N SER A 18 -5.09 3.67 -15.85
CA SER A 18 -6.14 3.16 -14.96
C SER A 18 -6.63 4.18 -13.92
N ILE A 19 -5.79 5.15 -13.57
CA ILE A 19 -6.17 6.26 -12.69
C ILE A 19 -6.81 7.40 -13.49
N LEU A 20 -6.26 7.76 -14.63
CA LEU A 20 -6.80 8.86 -15.46
C LEU A 20 -8.16 8.52 -16.09
N SER A 21 -8.50 7.23 -16.19
CA SER A 21 -9.79 6.73 -16.71
C SER A 21 -10.82 6.38 -15.65
N GLN A 22 -10.62 6.80 -14.39
CA GLN A 22 -11.60 6.56 -13.33
C GLN A 22 -12.96 7.21 -13.64
N THR A 23 -14.05 6.55 -13.25
CA THR A 23 -15.42 7.09 -13.40
C THR A 23 -15.67 8.30 -12.50
N TYR A 24 -14.97 8.39 -11.36
CA TYR A 24 -14.95 9.58 -10.52
C TYR A 24 -14.05 10.64 -11.14
N GLN A 25 -14.63 11.77 -11.56
CA GLN A 25 -13.93 12.78 -12.38
C GLN A 25 -12.98 13.70 -11.59
N TYR A 26 -13.17 13.84 -10.27
CA TYR A 26 -12.39 14.75 -9.43
C TYR A 26 -11.17 14.02 -8.85
N VAL A 27 -10.28 13.55 -9.74
CA VAL A 27 -9.05 12.82 -9.39
C VAL A 27 -7.87 13.50 -10.04
N ASP A 28 -6.90 13.86 -9.21
CA ASP A 28 -5.59 14.32 -9.63
C ASP A 28 -4.53 13.25 -9.31
N LEU A 29 -3.54 13.13 -10.17
CA LEU A 29 -2.48 12.14 -10.07
C LEU A 29 -1.16 12.80 -9.69
N TYR A 30 -0.68 12.51 -8.49
CA TYR A 30 0.62 12.94 -7.99
C TYR A 30 1.65 11.84 -8.22
N ILE A 31 2.71 12.14 -8.98
CA ILE A 31 3.80 11.22 -9.31
C ILE A 31 5.10 11.75 -8.71
N TYR A 32 5.84 10.88 -8.03
CA TYR A 32 7.18 11.16 -7.54
C TYR A 32 8.19 10.27 -8.28
N ILE A 33 9.20 10.90 -8.89
CA ILE A 33 10.32 10.25 -9.54
C ILE A 33 11.43 10.11 -8.51
N ASP A 34 11.70 8.87 -8.08
CA ASP A 34 12.66 8.55 -7.02
C ASP A 34 14.01 8.12 -7.61
N GLY A 35 14.85 9.12 -7.93
CA GLY A 35 16.12 8.96 -8.62
C GLY A 35 15.97 8.90 -10.15
N ASN A 36 16.96 8.35 -10.81
CA ASN A 36 16.96 8.22 -12.27
C ASN A 36 15.96 7.16 -12.74
N ILE A 37 15.31 7.41 -13.86
CA ILE A 37 14.42 6.48 -14.55
C ILE A 37 14.90 6.22 -15.99
N SER A 38 14.34 5.23 -16.67
CA SER A 38 14.68 4.97 -18.07
C SER A 38 14.24 6.10 -18.99
N VAL A 39 14.94 6.27 -20.13
CA VAL A 39 14.62 7.30 -21.12
C VAL A 39 13.15 7.24 -21.55
N ILE A 40 12.67 6.04 -21.85
CA ILE A 40 11.26 5.86 -22.29
C ILE A 40 10.24 6.24 -21.18
N ASN A 41 10.57 6.00 -19.92
CA ASN A 41 9.74 6.47 -18.80
C ASN A 41 9.79 7.99 -18.68
N GLN A 42 10.98 8.60 -18.86
CA GLN A 42 11.13 10.06 -18.82
C GLN A 42 10.32 10.74 -19.92
N GLU A 43 10.39 10.24 -21.17
CA GLU A 43 9.60 10.77 -22.30
C GLU A 43 8.10 10.69 -22.01
N TYR A 44 7.66 9.59 -21.40
CA TYR A 44 6.26 9.44 -21.02
C TYR A 44 5.83 10.40 -19.90
N ILE A 45 6.67 10.60 -18.90
CA ILE A 45 6.44 11.58 -17.82
C ILE A 45 6.38 13.00 -18.38
N ASP A 46 7.27 13.35 -19.30
CA ASP A 46 7.27 14.67 -19.99
C ASP A 46 5.98 14.89 -20.81
N LEU A 47 5.42 13.81 -21.36
CA LEU A 47 4.10 13.89 -21.99
C LEU A 47 2.97 14.09 -20.96
N LEU A 48 3.03 13.37 -19.84
CA LEU A 48 2.02 13.46 -18.77
C LEU A 48 2.02 14.83 -18.10
N SER A 49 3.18 15.52 -18.02
CA SER A 49 3.28 16.86 -17.42
C SER A 49 2.47 17.93 -18.13
N LYS A 50 1.98 17.64 -19.34
CA LYS A 50 1.07 18.51 -20.10
C LYS A 50 -0.41 18.35 -19.73
N ASN A 51 -0.72 17.40 -18.85
CA ASN A 51 -2.08 17.16 -18.36
C ASN A 51 -2.27 17.91 -17.05
N ASP A 52 -3.24 18.82 -16.99
CA ASP A 52 -3.51 19.67 -15.82
C ASP A 52 -3.89 18.90 -14.55
N ARG A 53 -4.25 17.61 -14.67
CA ARG A 53 -4.53 16.70 -13.54
C ARG A 53 -3.35 15.86 -13.11
N VAL A 54 -2.14 16.11 -13.63
CA VAL A 54 -0.94 15.32 -13.30
C VAL A 54 0.14 16.23 -12.73
N PHE A 55 0.52 15.97 -11.49
CA PHE A 55 1.53 16.73 -10.75
C PHE A 55 2.79 15.86 -10.57
N ILE A 56 3.94 16.36 -11.02
CA ILE A 56 5.19 15.60 -11.05
C ILE A 56 6.21 16.23 -10.13
N PHE A 57 6.75 15.42 -9.23
CA PHE A 57 7.83 15.75 -8.30
C PHE A 57 9.00 14.81 -8.55
N LYS A 58 10.21 15.25 -8.29
CA LYS A 58 11.40 14.44 -8.56
C LYS A 58 12.53 14.68 -7.57
N SER A 59 13.31 13.64 -7.33
CA SER A 59 14.64 13.70 -6.73
C SER A 59 15.69 13.17 -7.71
N THR A 60 16.91 13.67 -7.60
CA THR A 60 18.07 13.12 -8.33
C THR A 60 18.60 11.83 -7.71
N GLU A 61 18.29 11.59 -6.44
CA GLU A 61 18.71 10.41 -5.68
C GLU A 61 17.50 9.54 -5.31
N ASN A 62 17.71 8.23 -5.18
CA ASN A 62 16.70 7.31 -4.71
C ASN A 62 16.67 7.31 -3.17
N HIS A 63 15.57 7.75 -2.60
CA HIS A 63 15.33 7.82 -1.16
C HIS A 63 14.39 6.71 -0.64
N GLY A 64 13.87 5.88 -1.53
CA GLY A 64 12.97 4.78 -1.23
C GLY A 64 11.50 5.17 -1.12
N LEU A 65 10.64 4.14 -1.15
CA LEU A 65 9.19 4.29 -1.27
C LEU A 65 8.57 5.16 -0.16
N ALA A 66 8.96 4.94 1.10
CA ALA A 66 8.42 5.69 2.23
C ALA A 66 8.68 7.21 2.11
N SER A 67 9.91 7.60 1.75
CA SER A 67 10.29 8.99 1.55
C SER A 67 9.53 9.63 0.37
N ALA A 68 9.42 8.90 -0.74
CA ALA A 68 8.68 9.34 -1.92
C ALA A 68 7.19 9.59 -1.60
N LEU A 69 6.55 8.65 -0.90
CA LEU A 69 5.15 8.77 -0.48
C LEU A 69 4.95 9.93 0.51
N ASN A 70 5.87 10.10 1.46
CA ASN A 70 5.81 11.21 2.41
C ASN A 70 5.91 12.58 1.73
N CYS A 71 6.78 12.70 0.73
CA CYS A 71 6.89 13.91 -0.08
C CYS A 71 5.55 14.23 -0.77
N LEU A 72 4.94 13.25 -1.46
CA LEU A 72 3.65 13.43 -2.11
C LEU A 72 2.53 13.78 -1.11
N ILE A 73 2.48 13.10 0.04
CA ILE A 73 1.50 13.38 1.09
C ILE A 73 1.63 14.82 1.58
N SER A 74 2.86 15.31 1.80
CA SER A 74 3.09 16.69 2.24
C SER A 74 2.55 17.68 1.22
N HIS A 75 2.83 17.51 -0.08
CA HIS A 75 2.29 18.37 -1.12
C HIS A 75 0.75 18.37 -1.16
N VAL A 76 0.11 17.21 -1.02
CA VAL A 76 -1.36 17.12 -1.01
C VAL A 76 -1.98 17.75 0.24
N VAL A 77 -1.32 17.59 1.40
CA VAL A 77 -1.78 18.22 2.65
C VAL A 77 -1.63 19.73 2.60
N ASP A 78 -0.49 20.22 2.08
CA ASP A 78 -0.18 21.65 1.96
C ASP A 78 -1.11 22.37 0.96
N ASP A 79 -1.48 21.68 -0.14
CA ASP A 79 -2.46 22.19 -1.11
C ASP A 79 -3.83 22.43 -0.46
N GLY A 80 -4.27 21.55 0.42
CA GLY A 80 -5.51 21.73 1.19
C GLY A 80 -6.82 21.46 0.44
N ASN A 81 -6.80 21.23 -0.88
CA ASN A 81 -8.01 21.12 -1.71
C ASN A 81 -8.62 19.71 -1.76
N TYR A 82 -7.89 18.69 -1.29
CA TYR A 82 -8.30 17.30 -1.37
C TYR A 82 -8.92 16.79 -0.07
N ALA A 83 -10.04 16.09 -0.18
CA ALA A 83 -10.69 15.43 0.97
C ALA A 83 -10.06 14.05 1.26
N PHE A 84 -9.55 13.40 0.22
CA PHE A 84 -9.04 12.03 0.27
C PHE A 84 -7.69 11.90 -0.44
N ILE A 85 -6.89 10.93 0.00
CA ILE A 85 -5.60 10.57 -0.59
C ILE A 85 -5.62 9.07 -0.90
N ALA A 86 -5.65 8.71 -2.19
CA ALA A 86 -5.63 7.32 -2.63
C ALA A 86 -4.21 6.88 -2.99
N ARG A 87 -3.84 5.70 -2.53
CA ARG A 87 -2.55 5.07 -2.85
C ARG A 87 -2.64 4.32 -4.18
N MET A 88 -1.56 4.30 -4.96
CA MET A 88 -1.43 3.49 -6.17
C MET A 88 0.04 3.15 -6.43
N ASP A 89 0.33 1.89 -6.79
CA ASP A 89 1.65 1.45 -7.27
C ASP A 89 1.78 1.66 -8.79
N ALA A 90 3.01 1.82 -9.27
CA ALA A 90 3.33 2.08 -10.66
C ALA A 90 3.21 0.83 -11.56
N ASP A 91 2.87 -0.32 -11.00
CA ASP A 91 2.75 -1.59 -11.72
C ASP A 91 1.41 -2.31 -11.54
N ASP A 92 0.49 -1.75 -10.75
CA ASP A 92 -0.85 -2.27 -10.52
C ASP A 92 -1.89 -1.65 -11.49
N ILE A 93 -3.12 -2.17 -11.45
CA ILE A 93 -4.24 -1.64 -12.27
C ILE A 93 -5.43 -1.34 -11.36
N SER A 94 -5.80 -0.07 -11.28
CA SER A 94 -7.03 0.35 -10.60
C SER A 94 -8.24 0.03 -11.47
N ARG A 95 -9.27 -0.61 -10.91
CA ARG A 95 -10.53 -0.76 -11.64
C ARG A 95 -11.22 0.60 -11.78
N ASN A 96 -11.97 0.79 -12.85
CA ASN A 96 -12.47 2.11 -13.25
C ASN A 96 -13.37 2.80 -12.22
N ASP A 97 -14.02 2.04 -11.37
CA ASP A 97 -14.94 2.53 -10.34
C ASP A 97 -14.33 2.56 -8.92
N ARG A 98 -13.06 2.17 -8.76
CA ARG A 98 -12.42 2.10 -7.44
C ARG A 98 -12.52 3.40 -6.66
N ILE A 99 -12.13 4.51 -7.25
CA ILE A 99 -12.12 5.79 -6.56
C ILE A 99 -13.54 6.23 -6.21
N LEU A 100 -14.51 6.06 -7.12
CA LEU A 100 -15.91 6.34 -6.85
C LEU A 100 -16.42 5.55 -5.64
N ARG A 101 -16.22 4.21 -5.65
CA ARG A 101 -16.70 3.33 -4.58
C ARG A 101 -16.06 3.67 -3.23
N GLN A 102 -14.77 4.00 -3.20
CA GLN A 102 -14.08 4.39 -1.96
C GLN A 102 -14.56 5.75 -1.44
N VAL A 103 -14.79 6.73 -2.31
CA VAL A 103 -15.32 8.05 -1.93
C VAL A 103 -16.74 7.93 -1.39
N GLU A 104 -17.62 7.18 -2.07
CA GLU A 104 -18.98 6.91 -1.59
C GLU A 104 -18.96 6.23 -0.23
N TYR A 105 -18.16 5.17 -0.08
CA TYR A 105 -18.04 4.44 1.18
C TYR A 105 -17.58 5.33 2.34
N LEU A 106 -16.53 6.11 2.14
CA LEU A 106 -16.05 7.03 3.17
C LEU A 106 -17.08 8.12 3.48
N ASN A 107 -17.79 8.65 2.49
CA ASN A 107 -18.84 9.65 2.73
C ASN A 107 -20.01 9.09 3.56
N MET A 108 -20.41 7.84 3.33
CA MET A 108 -21.44 7.14 4.11
C MET A 108 -20.97 6.74 5.51
N ASN A 109 -19.64 6.61 5.73
CA ASN A 109 -19.06 6.18 7.00
C ASN A 109 -18.07 7.24 7.52
N PRO A 110 -18.56 8.37 8.07
CA PRO A 110 -17.72 9.52 8.44
C PRO A 110 -16.74 9.24 9.58
N ASP A 111 -16.94 8.19 10.35
CA ASP A 111 -16.07 7.73 11.42
C ASP A 111 -14.90 6.83 10.93
N ILE A 112 -14.96 6.34 9.69
CA ILE A 112 -13.85 5.60 9.08
C ILE A 112 -12.83 6.57 8.48
N ASP A 113 -11.57 6.37 8.80
CA ASP A 113 -10.44 7.22 8.38
C ASP A 113 -9.68 6.65 7.19
N VAL A 114 -9.59 5.32 7.12
CA VAL A 114 -8.82 4.59 6.10
C VAL A 114 -9.65 3.44 5.57
N CYS A 115 -9.82 3.34 4.27
CA CYS A 115 -10.45 2.19 3.65
C CYS A 115 -9.55 1.55 2.57
N GLY A 116 -9.45 0.22 2.61
CA GLY A 116 -8.87 -0.60 1.55
C GLY A 116 -9.95 -1.26 0.70
N THR A 117 -9.52 -2.06 -0.27
CA THR A 117 -10.40 -2.90 -1.10
C THR A 117 -9.82 -4.31 -1.24
N SER A 118 -10.65 -5.26 -1.67
CA SER A 118 -10.16 -6.55 -2.17
C SER A 118 -9.40 -6.37 -3.48
N CYS A 119 -8.59 -7.36 -3.86
CA CYS A 119 -7.87 -7.34 -5.14
C CYS A 119 -7.94 -8.69 -5.84
N ARG A 120 -7.70 -8.67 -7.16
CA ARG A 120 -7.25 -9.81 -7.93
C ARG A 120 -5.73 -9.76 -8.02
N GLU A 121 -5.05 -10.85 -7.72
CA GLU A 121 -3.62 -10.97 -7.96
C GLU A 121 -3.36 -11.55 -9.36
N PHE A 122 -2.29 -11.11 -10.04
CA PHE A 122 -1.92 -11.61 -11.36
C PHE A 122 -0.41 -11.52 -11.63
N GLY A 123 0.08 -12.22 -12.64
CA GLY A 123 1.46 -12.15 -13.11
C GLY A 123 2.44 -13.13 -12.46
N ALA A 124 1.98 -13.97 -11.51
CA ALA A 124 2.77 -15.03 -10.91
C ALA A 124 1.96 -16.34 -10.79
N SER A 125 2.64 -17.48 -10.76
CA SER A 125 2.02 -18.81 -10.68
C SER A 125 1.25 -19.08 -9.37
N PHE A 126 1.52 -18.30 -8.34
CA PHE A 126 0.88 -18.35 -7.01
C PHE A 126 -0.10 -17.20 -6.77
N ALA A 127 -0.44 -16.43 -7.80
CA ALA A 127 -1.41 -15.35 -7.71
C ALA A 127 -2.81 -15.90 -7.41
N LEU A 128 -3.58 -15.17 -6.58
CA LEU A 128 -4.96 -15.49 -6.23
C LEU A 128 -5.92 -14.74 -7.17
N GLU A 129 -6.95 -15.41 -7.66
CA GLU A 129 -7.99 -14.77 -8.46
C GLU A 129 -8.71 -13.68 -7.66
N GLU A 130 -8.96 -13.94 -6.39
CA GLU A 130 -9.52 -12.95 -5.46
C GLU A 130 -8.82 -13.05 -4.11
N LYS A 131 -8.54 -11.91 -3.53
CA LYS A 131 -7.99 -11.79 -2.18
C LYS A 131 -8.82 -10.82 -1.38
N HIS A 132 -9.47 -11.35 -0.36
CA HIS A 132 -10.27 -10.61 0.58
C HIS A 132 -9.57 -10.49 1.93
N LEU A 133 -9.83 -9.39 2.62
CA LEU A 133 -9.35 -9.11 3.97
C LEU A 133 -10.54 -8.81 4.87
N PRO A 134 -10.40 -8.85 6.20
CA PRO A 134 -11.46 -8.47 7.11
C PRO A 134 -12.03 -7.07 6.79
N ILE A 135 -13.30 -6.84 7.07
CA ILE A 135 -14.04 -5.66 6.61
C ILE A 135 -14.14 -4.61 7.71
N THR A 136 -14.44 -5.04 8.94
CA THR A 136 -14.75 -4.14 10.05
C THR A 136 -13.51 -3.71 10.81
N HIS A 137 -13.58 -2.52 11.45
CA HIS A 137 -12.47 -2.00 12.26
C HIS A 137 -11.99 -2.99 13.32
N GLN A 138 -12.93 -3.65 14.02
CA GLN A 138 -12.58 -4.58 15.10
C GLN A 138 -11.83 -5.80 14.58
N GLU A 139 -12.32 -6.39 13.48
CA GLU A 139 -11.63 -7.52 12.83
C GLU A 139 -10.25 -7.12 12.32
N LEU A 140 -10.14 -5.93 11.71
CA LEU A 140 -8.87 -5.41 11.19
C LEU A 140 -7.87 -5.12 12.30
N LEU A 141 -8.32 -4.61 13.44
CA LEU A 141 -7.49 -4.38 14.61
C LEU A 141 -6.86 -5.71 15.12
N ASP A 142 -7.69 -6.75 15.26
CA ASP A 142 -7.22 -8.07 15.71
C ASP A 142 -6.32 -8.74 14.64
N PHE A 143 -6.69 -8.61 13.36
CA PHE A 143 -5.94 -9.14 12.23
C PHE A 143 -4.56 -8.47 12.07
N SER A 144 -4.47 -7.16 12.34
CA SER A 144 -3.23 -6.37 12.22
C SER A 144 -2.09 -6.91 13.09
N ILE A 145 -2.40 -7.53 14.22
CA ILE A 145 -1.38 -8.08 15.12
C ILE A 145 -0.51 -9.12 14.40
N VAL A 146 -1.11 -9.93 13.52
CA VAL A 146 -0.41 -11.05 12.87
C VAL A 146 -0.28 -10.90 11.35
N ARG A 147 -1.10 -10.05 10.69
CA ARG A 147 -1.09 -9.83 9.24
C ARG A 147 -1.28 -8.35 8.90
N CYS A 148 -0.95 -7.92 7.68
CA CYS A 148 -1.28 -6.56 7.23
C CYS A 148 -2.78 -6.43 6.99
N PRO A 149 -3.43 -5.37 7.52
CA PRO A 149 -4.89 -5.17 7.43
C PRO A 149 -5.33 -4.76 6.03
N PHE A 150 -4.41 -4.28 5.19
CA PHE A 150 -4.71 -3.74 3.88
C PHE A 150 -3.83 -4.34 2.78
N ILE A 151 -4.33 -4.27 1.57
CA ILE A 151 -3.57 -4.37 0.34
C ILE A 151 -3.08 -2.96 0.04
N HIS A 152 -1.80 -2.67 0.30
CA HIS A 152 -1.27 -1.31 0.36
C HIS A 152 -1.65 -0.41 -0.84
N PRO A 153 -1.53 -0.84 -2.13
CA PRO A 153 -1.91 0.01 -3.25
C PRO A 153 -3.44 0.23 -3.40
N SER A 154 -4.27 -0.45 -2.61
CA SER A 154 -5.73 -0.26 -2.66
C SER A 154 -6.25 0.80 -1.69
N VAL A 155 -5.41 1.36 -0.83
CA VAL A 155 -5.87 2.17 0.30
C VAL A 155 -6.24 3.59 -0.11
N MET A 156 -7.31 4.10 0.49
CA MET A 156 -7.68 5.51 0.49
C MET A 156 -7.78 6.03 1.93
N PHE A 157 -7.17 7.17 2.18
CA PHE A 157 -7.14 7.87 3.46
C PHE A 157 -8.00 9.13 3.40
N ARG A 158 -8.63 9.50 4.52
CA ARG A 158 -9.04 10.90 4.69
C ARG A 158 -7.81 11.78 4.88
N ARG A 159 -7.81 12.99 4.31
CA ARG A 159 -6.70 13.94 4.49
C ARG A 159 -6.37 14.19 5.96
N ARG A 160 -7.38 14.26 6.85
CA ARG A 160 -7.20 14.48 8.30
C ARG A 160 -6.21 13.51 8.95
N VAL A 161 -6.02 12.30 8.40
CA VAL A 161 -5.03 11.33 8.88
C VAL A 161 -3.62 11.92 8.85
N PHE A 162 -3.28 12.60 7.77
CA PHE A 162 -1.93 13.16 7.57
C PHE A 162 -1.79 14.61 8.03
N GLU A 163 -2.88 15.31 8.31
CA GLU A 163 -2.87 16.62 8.96
C GLU A 163 -2.34 16.55 10.41
N THR A 164 -2.40 15.37 11.04
CA THR A 164 -1.79 15.11 12.36
C THR A 164 -0.27 15.08 12.34
N GLY A 165 0.37 15.13 11.17
CA GLY A 165 1.82 14.99 11.01
C GLY A 165 2.31 13.54 10.91
N ILE A 166 1.43 12.53 11.04
CA ILE A 166 1.82 11.11 10.86
C ILE A 166 2.28 10.89 9.41
N ARG A 167 3.35 10.13 9.24
CA ARG A 167 3.97 9.79 7.96
C ARG A 167 4.43 8.34 7.94
N TYR A 168 4.74 7.81 6.77
CA TYR A 168 5.41 6.51 6.64
C TYR A 168 6.75 6.54 7.33
N PRO A 169 7.07 5.61 8.26
CA PRO A 169 8.41 5.50 8.81
C PRO A 169 9.45 5.18 7.73
N THR A 170 10.60 5.85 7.78
CA THR A 170 11.70 5.70 6.79
C THR A 170 12.85 4.85 7.31
N ASP A 171 12.80 4.43 8.57
CA ASP A 171 13.82 3.66 9.29
C ASP A 171 13.47 2.17 9.41
N THR A 172 12.56 1.68 8.59
CA THR A 172 12.12 0.28 8.58
C THR A 172 12.68 -0.51 7.40
N ALA A 173 12.83 -1.84 7.55
CA ALA A 173 13.31 -2.71 6.49
C ALA A 173 12.12 -3.34 5.73
N LEU A 174 11.61 -2.68 4.69
CA LEU A 174 10.48 -3.13 3.86
C LEU A 174 9.20 -3.44 4.68
N THR A 175 8.94 -2.67 5.71
CA THR A 175 7.80 -2.80 6.63
C THR A 175 7.16 -1.45 6.95
N GLU A 176 7.41 -0.44 6.12
CA GLU A 176 6.93 0.93 6.25
C GLU A 176 5.41 1.03 6.29
N ASP A 177 4.72 0.24 5.45
CA ASP A 177 3.27 0.15 5.41
C ASP A 177 2.70 -0.40 6.71
N MET A 178 3.24 -1.54 7.17
CA MET A 178 2.82 -2.17 8.42
C MET A 178 3.04 -1.24 9.62
N ALA A 179 4.17 -0.55 9.68
CA ALA A 179 4.48 0.38 10.77
C ALA A 179 3.50 1.57 10.78
N LEU A 180 3.16 2.11 9.60
CA LEU A 180 2.14 3.14 9.47
C LEU A 180 0.78 2.66 9.97
N TRP A 181 0.34 1.45 9.60
CA TRP A 181 -0.96 0.92 10.07
C TRP A 181 -1.03 0.84 11.58
N PHE A 182 0.01 0.37 12.22
CA PHE A 182 0.06 0.31 13.67
C PHE A 182 0.06 1.70 14.32
N GLU A 183 0.80 2.66 13.79
CA GLU A 183 0.82 4.02 14.31
C GLU A 183 -0.57 4.66 14.23
N LEU A 184 -1.27 4.47 13.10
CA LEU A 184 -2.63 4.95 12.92
C LEU A 184 -3.61 4.29 13.90
N LEU A 185 -3.51 2.97 14.12
CA LEU A 185 -4.36 2.26 15.09
C LEU A 185 -4.14 2.75 16.52
N VAL A 186 -2.88 3.00 16.91
CA VAL A 186 -2.56 3.53 18.24
C VAL A 186 -3.05 4.96 18.41
N SER A 187 -3.03 5.74 17.33
CA SER A 187 -3.57 7.11 17.29
C SER A 187 -5.10 7.17 17.25
N GLY A 188 -5.77 6.01 17.24
CA GLY A 188 -7.24 5.92 17.31
C GLY A 188 -7.96 6.03 15.99
N PHE A 189 -7.26 6.03 14.85
CA PHE A 189 -7.88 6.03 13.52
C PHE A 189 -8.60 4.73 13.23
N LYS A 190 -9.75 4.82 12.55
CA LYS A 190 -10.60 3.68 12.25
C LYS A 190 -10.43 3.20 10.83
N PHE A 191 -10.37 1.88 10.67
CA PHE A 191 -10.12 1.17 9.43
C PHE A 191 -11.35 0.43 8.95
N ALA A 192 -11.47 0.26 7.63
CA ALA A 192 -12.41 -0.65 6.99
C ALA A 192 -11.85 -1.19 5.67
N ASN A 193 -12.39 -2.29 5.15
CA ASN A 193 -12.19 -2.71 3.77
C ASN A 193 -13.55 -2.82 3.07
N ILE A 194 -13.60 -2.38 1.82
CA ILE A 194 -14.70 -2.64 0.91
C ILE A 194 -14.49 -4.05 0.34
N ASN A 195 -15.47 -4.94 0.52
CA ASN A 195 -15.39 -6.32 0.06
C ASN A 195 -15.70 -6.45 -1.45
N GLU A 196 -15.09 -5.59 -2.25
CA GLU A 196 -15.17 -5.61 -3.71
C GLU A 196 -13.77 -5.65 -4.30
N VAL A 197 -13.59 -6.40 -5.38
CA VAL A 197 -12.31 -6.47 -6.12
C VAL A 197 -12.18 -5.22 -6.99
N LEU A 198 -11.49 -4.21 -6.49
CA LEU A 198 -11.33 -2.90 -7.14
C LEU A 198 -9.89 -2.60 -7.57
N LEU A 199 -8.97 -3.54 -7.36
CA LEU A 199 -7.58 -3.45 -7.76
C LEU A 199 -7.12 -4.77 -8.38
N ASP A 200 -6.40 -4.72 -9.49
CA ASP A 200 -5.61 -5.84 -9.99
C ASP A 200 -4.16 -5.63 -9.54
N TYR A 201 -3.72 -6.48 -8.59
CA TYR A 201 -2.43 -6.39 -7.91
C TYR A 201 -1.39 -7.27 -8.60
N ARG A 202 -0.34 -6.65 -9.12
CA ARG A 202 0.69 -7.34 -9.88
C ARG A 202 1.70 -8.04 -8.97
N LEU A 203 1.88 -9.32 -9.22
CA LEU A 203 2.95 -10.13 -8.66
C LEU A 203 3.92 -10.57 -9.76
N ASN A 204 5.12 -10.93 -9.38
CA ASN A 204 6.05 -11.63 -10.24
C ASN A 204 6.67 -12.82 -9.49
N GLU A 205 7.27 -13.76 -10.21
CA GLU A 205 7.85 -14.98 -9.62
C GLU A 205 8.92 -14.68 -8.55
N ASN A 206 9.57 -13.50 -8.62
CA ASN A 206 10.59 -13.08 -7.65
C ASN A 206 10.00 -12.34 -6.45
N THR A 207 8.69 -12.08 -6.41
CA THR A 207 8.05 -11.34 -5.31
C THR A 207 8.32 -11.99 -3.95
N ILE A 208 8.23 -13.32 -3.87
CA ILE A 208 8.52 -14.07 -2.65
C ILE A 208 9.98 -13.89 -2.24
N LYS A 209 10.91 -14.02 -3.21
CA LYS A 209 12.35 -13.89 -2.95
C LYS A 209 12.73 -12.48 -2.44
N ARG A 210 12.15 -11.44 -3.02
CA ARG A 210 12.34 -10.04 -2.56
C ARG A 210 11.79 -9.79 -1.15
N ARG A 211 10.77 -10.54 -0.73
CA ARG A 211 10.14 -10.42 0.59
C ARG A 211 10.82 -11.24 1.67
N LYS A 212 11.84 -12.03 1.33
CA LYS A 212 12.69 -12.78 2.26
C LYS A 212 13.79 -11.89 2.83
N GLY A 213 14.30 -12.29 3.99
CA GLY A 213 15.48 -11.71 4.63
C GLY A 213 15.31 -11.63 6.13
N MET A 214 16.41 -11.87 6.85
CA MET A 214 16.41 -11.83 8.32
C MET A 214 16.18 -10.43 8.85
N ASP A 215 16.70 -9.39 8.18
CA ASP A 215 16.51 -7.99 8.59
C ASP A 215 15.02 -7.62 8.53
N LYS A 216 14.34 -8.05 7.46
CA LYS A 216 12.89 -7.87 7.34
C LYS A 216 12.13 -8.65 8.42
N ALA A 217 12.50 -9.92 8.66
CA ALA A 217 11.86 -10.73 9.69
C ALA A 217 12.04 -10.11 11.08
N LEU A 218 13.23 -9.63 11.41
CA LEU A 218 13.53 -8.93 12.66
C LEU A 218 12.71 -7.64 12.79
N SER A 219 12.69 -6.80 11.73
CA SER A 219 11.88 -5.58 11.69
C SER A 219 10.40 -5.90 11.91
N GLU A 220 9.86 -6.88 11.18
CA GLU A 220 8.46 -7.29 11.29
C GLU A 220 8.11 -7.78 12.70
N VAL A 221 8.93 -8.66 13.29
CA VAL A 221 8.68 -9.20 14.64
C VAL A 221 8.78 -8.11 15.69
N LYS A 222 9.82 -7.25 15.63
CA LYS A 222 10.00 -6.13 16.56
C LYS A 222 8.81 -5.19 16.55
N ILE A 223 8.37 -4.75 15.37
CA ILE A 223 7.23 -3.84 15.21
C ILE A 223 5.95 -4.49 15.74
N ARG A 224 5.65 -5.76 15.38
CA ARG A 224 4.44 -6.43 15.82
C ARG A 224 4.38 -6.64 17.32
N LEU A 225 5.48 -7.06 17.96
CA LEU A 225 5.53 -7.20 19.42
C LEU A 225 5.34 -5.86 20.11
N TYR A 226 6.06 -4.83 19.68
CA TYR A 226 5.93 -3.48 20.27
C TYR A 226 4.48 -2.98 20.22
N TYR A 227 3.84 -3.03 19.05
CA TYR A 227 2.48 -2.52 18.89
C TYR A 227 1.41 -3.44 19.49
N MET A 228 1.62 -4.75 19.56
CA MET A 228 0.75 -5.67 20.30
C MET A 228 0.63 -5.26 21.77
N PHE A 229 1.76 -4.89 22.41
CA PHE A 229 1.75 -4.36 23.78
C PHE A 229 1.08 -2.98 23.84
N LYS A 230 1.41 -2.07 22.93
CA LYS A 230 0.88 -0.71 22.91
C LYS A 230 -0.65 -0.69 22.70
N LEU A 231 -1.17 -1.58 21.85
CA LEU A 231 -2.60 -1.77 21.60
C LEU A 231 -3.31 -2.61 22.68
N LYS A 232 -2.58 -3.13 23.68
CA LYS A 232 -3.11 -4.02 24.74
C LYS A 232 -3.80 -5.28 24.19
N ARG A 233 -3.34 -5.81 23.03
CA ARG A 233 -3.87 -7.00 22.36
C ARG A 233 -2.95 -8.21 22.54
N ILE A 234 -2.53 -8.46 23.78
CA ILE A 234 -1.58 -9.52 24.14
C ILE A 234 -2.30 -10.87 24.12
N SER A 235 -1.78 -11.81 23.32
CA SER A 235 -2.27 -13.18 23.24
C SER A 235 -1.09 -14.12 23.01
N PHE A 236 -1.07 -15.23 23.74
CA PHE A 236 -0.04 -16.27 23.57
C PHE A 236 -0.05 -16.82 22.13
N LYS A 237 -1.24 -17.02 21.54
CA LYS A 237 -1.41 -17.44 20.15
C LYS A 237 -0.77 -16.43 19.18
N SER A 238 -1.00 -15.13 19.41
CA SER A 238 -0.42 -14.06 18.58
C SER A 238 1.10 -14.02 18.70
N ILE A 239 1.65 -14.17 19.89
CA ILE A 239 3.11 -14.23 20.10
C ILE A 239 3.71 -15.41 19.32
N LEU A 240 3.12 -16.60 19.41
CA LEU A 240 3.60 -17.77 18.67
C LEU A 240 3.53 -17.55 17.16
N LEU A 241 2.45 -16.97 16.65
CA LEU A 241 2.29 -16.65 15.22
C LEU A 241 3.31 -15.58 14.76
N ILE A 242 3.59 -14.57 15.57
CA ILE A 242 4.61 -13.56 15.27
C ILE A 242 6.00 -14.21 15.21
N LEU A 243 6.35 -15.03 16.19
CA LEU A 243 7.64 -15.71 16.22
C LEU A 243 7.80 -16.74 15.09
N SER A 244 6.70 -17.37 14.65
CA SER A 244 6.74 -18.28 13.49
C SER A 244 7.19 -17.60 12.18
N ARG A 245 7.15 -16.25 12.13
CA ARG A 245 7.67 -15.48 10.98
C ARG A 245 9.15 -15.75 10.72
N PHE A 246 9.96 -15.92 11.76
CA PHE A 246 11.36 -16.30 11.56
C PHE A 246 11.48 -17.62 10.80
N ALA A 247 10.73 -18.65 11.23
CA ALA A 247 10.74 -19.94 10.56
C ALA A 247 10.27 -19.81 9.10
N PHE A 248 9.23 -18.99 8.86
CA PHE A 248 8.69 -18.75 7.51
C PHE A 248 9.75 -18.15 6.57
N HIS A 249 10.57 -17.22 7.04
CA HIS A 249 11.64 -16.61 6.22
C HIS A 249 12.79 -17.57 5.91
N LEU A 250 12.92 -18.68 6.63
CA LEU A 250 13.93 -19.74 6.41
C LEU A 250 13.44 -20.84 5.46
N LEU A 251 12.14 -20.89 5.14
CA LEU A 251 11.58 -21.92 4.28
C LEU A 251 12.10 -21.83 2.82
N PRO A 252 12.28 -22.97 2.14
CA PRO A 252 12.55 -23.01 0.71
C PRO A 252 11.46 -22.29 -0.11
N ASP A 253 11.84 -21.73 -1.26
CA ASP A 253 10.92 -20.96 -2.11
C ASP A 253 9.71 -21.77 -2.58
N SER A 254 9.88 -23.07 -2.81
CA SER A 254 8.80 -23.99 -3.21
C SER A 254 7.70 -24.11 -2.13
N ILE A 255 8.12 -24.25 -0.86
CA ILE A 255 7.21 -24.35 0.27
C ILE A 255 6.52 -22.98 0.49
N MET A 256 7.26 -21.90 0.34
CA MET A 256 6.67 -20.56 0.43
C MET A 256 5.63 -20.32 -0.68
N LYS A 257 5.91 -20.69 -1.93
CA LYS A 257 4.94 -20.57 -3.03
C LYS A 257 3.66 -21.35 -2.72
N TYR A 258 3.80 -22.58 -2.22
CA TYR A 258 2.66 -23.39 -1.79
C TYR A 258 1.86 -22.72 -0.67
N ALA A 259 2.53 -22.24 0.36
CA ALA A 259 1.87 -21.52 1.47
C ALA A 259 1.21 -20.22 1.00
N TYR A 260 1.84 -19.48 0.09
CA TYR A 260 1.23 -18.28 -0.51
C TYR A 260 -0.05 -18.58 -1.29
N LYS A 261 -0.13 -19.74 -1.92
CA LYS A 261 -1.31 -20.14 -2.70
C LYS A 261 -2.45 -20.68 -1.83
N ASN A 262 -2.14 -21.40 -0.73
CA ASN A 262 -3.14 -22.20 -0.02
C ASN A 262 -3.41 -21.77 1.43
N VAL A 263 -2.57 -20.92 2.03
CA VAL A 263 -2.65 -20.56 3.48
C VAL A 263 -2.84 -19.05 3.69
N ARG A 264 -2.88 -18.28 2.65
CA ARG A 264 -2.91 -16.81 2.68
C ARG A 264 -4.30 -16.19 2.82
#